data_19772350bb45fda40d109db10ea2d451
#
_entry.id   19772350bb45fda40d109db10ea2d451
#
_cell.length_a   1.000
_cell.length_b   1.000
_cell.length_c   1.000
_cell.angle_alpha   90.00
_cell.angle_beta   90.00
_cell.angle_gamma   90.00
#
_symmetry.space_group_name_H-M   'P 1'
#
loop_
_entity.id
_entity.type
_entity.pdbx_description
1 polymer ?
#
loop_
_entity_poly.entity_id
_entity_poly.type
_entity_poly.pdbx_seq_one_letter_code
_entity_poly.pdbx_strand_id
1 'polypeptide(L)'
;MTELSHRPAALLVLEDGWALRGRSYGAQGRTIGEIVFSTGMTGYQETLTDPSYHRQIVVQTAPHIGNTGVNDEDAESDRIWVAGYVVREPARRASSWRSRRELEDDLRDAGIVGLCEVDTRALTRHLREAGAMRGGIFSGDALPAGGADPGGPSPACIDICLEAVRSEPPMSGRALAAEVTTPSGYVVEPAGPAEGQEPVAILVAIDLGIKSRTPWQLAERGVRVHVLPQSTTLSEILALRPDGVLFSNGPGDPGSADAETSLLRGVLDAHIPFFGICLGNQLLGRALGYGTYKLAYGHRGVNQPVLDRATGKVEITAHNHGFAVDAPIDEPSVAPFDNGRYGRVEVSHLGLNDGVVEGLRALDLPAFSVQYHPEAAAGPHDAEHLFDRFIRLMREHRRGQDREDTN
;
A
#
# COMPACT_ATOMS: atom_id res chain seq x y z
N MET A 1 2.54 -4.81 43.14
CA MET A 1 2.89 -3.68 42.25
C MET A 1 4.01 -4.19 41.37
N THR A 2 3.66 -4.77 40.22
CA THR A 2 4.60 -5.24 39.20
C THR A 2 5.27 -4.02 38.58
N GLU A 3 6.58 -4.01 38.51
CA GLU A 3 7.42 -3.00 37.88
C GLU A 3 6.83 -2.67 36.49
N LEU A 4 6.33 -1.45 36.34
CA LEU A 4 6.15 -0.83 35.03
C LEU A 4 7.53 -0.86 34.40
N SER A 5 7.73 -1.66 33.35
CA SER A 5 9.00 -1.73 32.65
C SER A 5 9.41 -0.31 32.30
N HIS A 6 10.59 0.11 32.78
CA HIS A 6 11.14 1.43 32.50
C HIS A 6 11.60 1.49 31.05
N ARG A 7 10.64 1.62 30.13
CA ARG A 7 10.97 1.89 28.73
C ARG A 7 11.74 3.19 28.63
N PRO A 8 12.85 3.26 27.87
CA PRO A 8 13.59 4.50 27.67
C PRO A 8 12.71 5.61 27.11
N ALA A 9 13.10 6.85 27.37
CA ALA A 9 12.44 8.01 26.79
C ALA A 9 12.59 7.99 25.26
N ALA A 10 11.57 8.46 24.57
CA ALA A 10 11.59 8.65 23.13
C ALA A 10 10.80 9.90 22.77
N LEU A 11 11.15 10.51 21.64
CA LEU A 11 10.60 11.76 21.15
C LEU A 11 10.17 11.58 19.69
N LEU A 12 8.95 11.98 19.36
CA LEU A 12 8.49 12.21 17.99
C LEU A 12 8.53 13.71 17.73
N VAL A 13 9.14 14.11 16.60
CA VAL A 13 9.14 15.49 16.12
C VAL A 13 8.62 15.52 14.69
N LEU A 14 7.67 16.42 14.41
CA LEU A 14 7.11 16.66 13.08
C LEU A 14 7.79 17.85 12.40
N GLU A 15 7.74 17.95 11.09
CA GLU A 15 8.38 19.00 10.32
C GLU A 15 7.86 20.42 10.59
N ASP A 16 6.65 20.55 11.14
CA ASP A 16 6.08 21.82 11.60
C ASP A 16 6.56 22.25 12.99
N GLY A 17 7.35 21.39 13.66
CA GLY A 17 7.90 21.62 14.99
C GLY A 17 7.05 21.04 16.13
N TRP A 18 5.90 20.40 15.81
CA TRP A 18 5.13 19.72 16.85
C TRP A 18 5.88 18.51 17.38
N ALA A 19 5.99 18.39 18.70
CA ALA A 19 6.76 17.35 19.35
C ALA A 19 5.93 16.61 20.40
N LEU A 20 6.07 15.28 20.43
CA LEU A 20 5.42 14.40 21.40
C LEU A 20 6.47 13.55 22.12
N ARG A 21 6.47 13.62 23.44
CA ARG A 21 7.27 12.75 24.29
C ARG A 21 6.50 11.48 24.62
N GLY A 22 7.17 10.35 24.47
CA GLY A 22 6.67 9.03 24.82
C GLY A 22 7.77 8.12 25.33
N ARG A 23 7.63 6.84 25.04
CA ARG A 23 8.58 5.79 25.39
C ARG A 23 8.96 4.98 24.16
N SER A 24 10.19 4.46 24.17
CA SER A 24 10.68 3.57 23.12
C SER A 24 9.84 2.30 23.05
N TYR A 25 9.55 1.86 21.83
CA TYR A 25 8.82 0.64 21.51
C TYR A 25 9.51 -0.06 20.33
N GLY A 26 9.84 -1.35 20.45
CA GLY A 26 10.69 -2.05 19.48
C GLY A 26 12.17 -1.70 19.59
N ALA A 27 12.83 -1.39 18.48
CA ALA A 27 14.23 -1.01 18.45
C ALA A 27 14.44 0.43 18.98
N GLN A 28 15.65 0.71 19.46
CA GLN A 28 16.09 2.06 19.81
C GLN A 28 16.94 2.64 18.69
N GLY A 29 16.87 3.96 18.51
CA GLY A 29 17.62 4.66 17.48
C GLY A 29 16.85 5.84 16.91
N ARG A 30 17.15 6.14 15.65
CA ARG A 30 16.47 7.19 14.88
C ARG A 30 15.84 6.60 13.63
N THR A 31 14.59 6.98 13.37
CA THR A 31 13.93 6.78 12.08
C THR A 31 13.25 8.06 11.64
N ILE A 32 13.26 8.33 10.32
CA ILE A 32 12.59 9.50 9.73
C ILE A 32 11.81 8.99 8.50
N GLY A 33 10.62 9.54 8.30
CA GLY A 33 9.77 9.21 7.16
C GLY A 33 8.53 10.10 7.11
N GLU A 34 7.66 9.85 6.15
CA GLU A 34 6.34 10.48 6.13
C GLU A 34 5.49 9.87 7.24
N ILE A 35 4.98 10.72 8.15
CA ILE A 35 4.10 10.23 9.20
C ILE A 35 2.67 10.18 8.71
N VAL A 36 2.05 9.02 8.88
CA VAL A 36 0.70 8.72 8.42
C VAL A 36 -0.06 7.97 9.51
N PHE A 37 -1.39 7.98 9.47
CA PHE A 37 -2.19 7.23 10.45
C PHE A 37 -3.06 6.18 9.75
N SER A 38 -3.25 5.05 10.42
CA SER A 38 -4.16 3.98 10.02
C SER A 38 -5.30 3.86 11.03
N THR A 39 -6.54 3.81 10.53
CA THR A 39 -7.75 3.68 11.35
C THR A 39 -8.20 2.23 11.53
N GLY A 40 -7.44 1.26 11.02
CA GLY A 40 -7.72 -0.17 11.20
C GLY A 40 -7.76 -0.57 12.68
N MET A 41 -8.81 -1.27 13.09
CA MET A 41 -8.94 -1.80 14.46
C MET A 41 -8.20 -3.14 14.63
N THR A 42 -7.87 -3.80 13.52
CA THR A 42 -7.17 -5.09 13.41
C THR A 42 -6.16 -5.03 12.28
N GLY A 43 -5.38 -6.09 12.08
CA GLY A 43 -4.49 -6.20 10.92
C GLY A 43 -3.21 -5.35 11.05
N TYR A 44 -2.68 -5.20 12.26
CA TYR A 44 -1.45 -4.44 12.42
C TYR A 44 -0.23 -5.18 11.85
N GLN A 45 -0.21 -6.52 11.85
CA GLN A 45 0.87 -7.30 11.24
C GLN A 45 0.88 -7.12 9.73
N GLU A 46 -0.29 -7.17 9.10
CA GLU A 46 -0.49 -6.90 7.69
C GLU A 46 -0.07 -5.46 7.33
N THR A 47 -0.43 -4.48 8.17
CA THR A 47 0.01 -3.08 8.02
C THR A 47 1.53 -2.96 8.07
N LEU A 48 2.19 -3.62 9.02
CA LEU A 48 3.64 -3.55 9.19
C LEU A 48 4.41 -4.17 8.02
N THR A 49 3.86 -5.23 7.43
CA THR A 49 4.48 -6.01 6.36
C THR A 49 4.02 -5.64 4.96
N ASP A 50 3.13 -4.63 4.80
CA ASP A 50 2.72 -4.09 3.50
C ASP A 50 3.83 -3.19 2.91
N PRO A 51 4.44 -3.56 1.75
CA PRO A 51 5.48 -2.76 1.12
C PRO A 51 5.05 -1.33 0.77
N SER A 52 3.75 -1.07 0.60
CA SER A 52 3.22 0.26 0.31
C SER A 52 3.47 1.28 1.45
N TYR A 53 3.79 0.82 2.67
CA TYR A 53 4.20 1.69 3.77
C TYR A 53 5.72 1.98 3.81
N HIS A 54 6.48 1.54 2.81
CA HIS A 54 7.90 1.81 2.79
C HIS A 54 8.21 3.30 2.94
N ARG A 55 9.16 3.64 3.83
CA ARG A 55 9.52 5.01 4.24
C ARG A 55 8.42 5.82 4.92
N GLN A 56 7.40 5.15 5.47
CA GLN A 56 6.37 5.81 6.27
C GLN A 56 6.45 5.39 7.75
N ILE A 57 6.24 6.35 8.65
CA ILE A 57 6.02 6.12 10.07
C ILE A 57 4.52 5.99 10.29
N VAL A 58 4.07 4.81 10.70
CA VAL A 58 2.64 4.53 10.84
C VAL A 58 2.16 4.76 12.27
N VAL A 59 1.16 5.62 12.42
CA VAL A 59 0.43 5.84 13.67
C VAL A 59 -0.81 4.97 13.69
N GLN A 60 -0.87 4.02 14.61
CA GLN A 60 -2.06 3.21 14.78
C GLN A 60 -3.07 3.90 15.69
N THR A 61 -4.29 4.14 15.19
CA THR A 61 -5.31 4.85 15.96
C THR A 61 -6.00 3.97 17.00
N ALA A 62 -6.02 2.65 16.80
CA ALA A 62 -6.51 1.70 17.79
C ALA A 62 -5.72 1.87 19.10
N PRO A 63 -6.40 2.05 20.24
CA PRO A 63 -5.71 2.45 21.48
C PRO A 63 -4.83 1.36 22.07
N HIS A 64 -5.03 0.11 21.73
CA HIS A 64 -4.33 -1.06 22.29
C HIS A 64 -3.82 -1.95 21.15
N ILE A 65 -2.51 -2.15 21.06
CA ILE A 65 -1.85 -2.84 19.95
C ILE A 65 -0.92 -3.93 20.47
N GLY A 66 -0.87 -5.07 19.76
CA GLY A 66 0.00 -6.20 20.08
C GLY A 66 -0.73 -7.35 20.79
N ASN A 67 -2.01 -7.21 21.10
CA ASN A 67 -2.81 -8.21 21.83
C ASN A 67 -2.99 -9.54 21.10
N THR A 68 -2.95 -9.55 19.76
CA THR A 68 -3.01 -10.77 18.95
C THR A 68 -1.63 -11.40 18.70
N GLY A 69 -0.55 -10.72 19.08
CA GLY A 69 0.81 -11.15 18.78
C GLY A 69 1.14 -11.07 17.30
N VAL A 70 2.17 -11.80 16.90
CA VAL A 70 2.61 -11.97 15.51
C VAL A 70 2.63 -13.48 15.20
N ASN A 71 2.25 -13.86 13.98
CA ASN A 71 2.25 -15.26 13.52
C ASN A 71 2.88 -15.36 12.10
N ASP A 72 2.99 -16.57 11.58
CA ASP A 72 3.68 -16.84 10.32
C ASP A 72 2.73 -16.83 9.10
N GLU A 73 1.43 -16.53 9.29
CA GLU A 73 0.40 -16.62 8.24
C GLU A 73 -0.13 -15.25 7.81
N ASP A 74 -0.09 -14.25 8.69
CA ASP A 74 -0.74 -12.94 8.47
C ASP A 74 0.21 -11.88 7.86
N ALA A 75 1.44 -12.28 7.47
CA ALA A 75 2.37 -11.37 6.83
C ALA A 75 2.00 -11.16 5.35
N GLU A 76 2.00 -9.91 4.90
CA GLU A 76 1.75 -9.51 3.51
C GLU A 76 2.99 -9.65 2.60
N SER A 77 4.18 -9.78 3.21
CA SER A 77 5.45 -9.95 2.54
C SER A 77 6.49 -10.56 3.49
N ASP A 78 7.73 -10.70 3.05
CA ASP A 78 8.82 -11.36 3.75
C ASP A 78 9.42 -10.59 4.94
N ARG A 79 9.06 -9.31 5.12
CA ARG A 79 9.61 -8.45 6.18
C ARG A 79 8.69 -7.28 6.57
N ILE A 80 9.07 -6.59 7.63
CA ILE A 80 8.45 -5.32 8.04
C ILE A 80 9.01 -4.18 7.17
N TRP A 81 8.13 -3.37 6.59
CA TRP A 81 8.48 -2.29 5.67
C TRP A 81 8.31 -0.88 6.23
N VAL A 82 7.50 -0.71 7.27
CA VAL A 82 7.32 0.61 7.89
C VAL A 82 8.65 1.18 8.36
N ALA A 83 8.87 2.48 8.16
CA ALA A 83 10.05 3.15 8.68
C ALA A 83 10.04 3.26 10.21
N GLY A 84 8.85 3.37 10.80
CA GLY A 84 8.64 3.43 12.24
C GLY A 84 7.20 3.16 12.63
N TYR A 85 6.96 2.93 13.91
CA TYR A 85 5.62 2.57 14.39
C TYR A 85 5.25 3.32 15.66
N VAL A 86 4.07 3.94 15.67
CA VAL A 86 3.58 4.74 16.80
C VAL A 86 2.27 4.16 17.31
N VAL A 87 2.23 3.81 18.59
CA VAL A 87 1.06 3.24 19.27
C VAL A 87 0.77 4.01 20.57
N ARG A 88 -0.49 4.00 20.99
CA ARG A 88 -0.83 4.59 22.29
C ARG A 88 -0.38 3.68 23.44
N GLU A 89 -0.90 2.46 23.47
CA GLU A 89 -0.63 1.50 24.54
C GLU A 89 -0.30 0.12 23.93
N PRO A 90 0.95 -0.34 24.04
CA PRO A 90 1.29 -1.68 23.62
C PRO A 90 0.72 -2.71 24.61
N ALA A 91 0.23 -3.82 24.08
CA ALA A 91 -0.18 -4.95 24.89
C ALA A 91 0.99 -5.46 25.72
N ARG A 92 0.75 -5.80 26.98
CA ARG A 92 1.78 -6.33 27.88
C ARG A 92 2.25 -7.72 27.46
N ARG A 93 1.37 -8.46 26.82
CA ARG A 93 1.61 -9.78 26.22
C ARG A 93 0.54 -10.09 25.19
N ALA A 94 0.88 -10.91 24.23
CA ALA A 94 -0.09 -11.48 23.31
C ALA A 94 -0.99 -12.52 24.03
N SER A 95 -2.26 -12.56 23.63
CA SER A 95 -3.26 -13.46 24.21
C SER A 95 -4.05 -14.26 23.16
N SER A 96 -3.69 -14.17 21.89
CA SER A 96 -4.28 -14.96 20.81
C SER A 96 -3.66 -16.38 20.79
N TRP A 97 -4.49 -17.37 20.50
CA TRP A 97 -4.03 -18.76 20.29
C TRP A 97 -3.13 -18.89 19.04
N ARG A 98 -3.24 -17.95 18.07
CA ARG A 98 -2.42 -17.90 16.86
C ARG A 98 -1.06 -17.24 17.09
N SER A 99 -0.86 -16.57 18.23
CA SER A 99 0.40 -15.86 18.51
C SER A 99 1.59 -16.82 18.55
N ARG A 100 2.65 -16.46 17.86
CA ARG A 100 3.95 -17.14 17.88
C ARG A 100 5.03 -16.28 18.53
N ARG A 101 4.92 -14.94 18.40
CA ARG A 101 5.88 -13.96 18.92
C ARG A 101 5.16 -12.74 19.47
N GLU A 102 5.81 -12.03 20.35
CA GLU A 102 5.35 -10.72 20.81
C GLU A 102 5.67 -9.66 19.74
N LEU A 103 4.76 -8.72 19.52
CA LEU A 103 4.94 -7.67 18.51
C LEU A 103 6.18 -6.80 18.78
N GLU A 104 6.46 -6.49 20.05
CA GLU A 104 7.62 -5.66 20.40
C GLU A 104 8.95 -6.33 20.09
N ASP A 105 9.02 -7.65 20.28
CA ASP A 105 10.21 -8.42 19.95
C ASP A 105 10.40 -8.48 18.44
N ASP A 106 9.34 -8.71 17.68
CA ASP A 106 9.36 -8.71 16.21
C ASP A 106 9.83 -7.37 15.63
N LEU A 107 9.32 -6.24 16.17
CA LEU A 107 9.80 -4.89 15.80
C LEU A 107 11.27 -4.67 16.15
N ARG A 108 11.71 -5.14 17.32
CA ARG A 108 13.10 -5.02 17.76
C ARG A 108 14.05 -5.82 16.88
N ASP A 109 13.70 -7.06 16.58
CA ASP A 109 14.50 -7.96 15.74
C ASP A 109 14.60 -7.46 14.30
N ALA A 110 13.53 -6.83 13.79
CA ALA A 110 13.50 -6.16 12.49
C ALA A 110 14.19 -4.77 12.48
N GLY A 111 14.66 -4.26 13.64
CA GLY A 111 15.30 -2.94 13.73
C GLY A 111 14.33 -1.77 13.61
N ILE A 112 13.03 -1.98 13.79
CA ILE A 112 12.00 -0.94 13.65
C ILE A 112 11.92 -0.10 14.92
N VAL A 113 12.22 1.20 14.76
CA VAL A 113 12.13 2.18 15.85
C VAL A 113 10.68 2.59 16.04
N GLY A 114 10.19 2.43 17.26
CA GLY A 114 8.80 2.75 17.59
C GLY A 114 8.67 3.68 18.81
N LEU A 115 7.46 4.20 18.95
CA LEU A 115 7.06 5.11 20.03
C LEU A 115 5.74 4.64 20.63
N CYS A 116 5.67 4.61 21.94
CA CYS A 116 4.42 4.33 22.68
C CYS A 116 4.19 5.36 23.81
N GLU A 117 3.05 5.20 24.49
CA GLU A 117 2.61 6.08 25.59
C GLU A 117 2.43 7.54 25.14
N VAL A 118 1.91 7.74 23.94
CA VAL A 118 1.57 9.05 23.34
C VAL A 118 0.10 9.17 23.05
N ASP A 119 -0.40 10.40 22.98
CA ASP A 119 -1.78 10.67 22.54
C ASP A 119 -1.90 10.54 21.02
N THR A 120 -2.10 9.30 20.53
CA THR A 120 -2.29 9.02 19.12
C THR A 120 -3.55 9.69 18.54
N ARG A 121 -4.56 9.99 19.37
CA ARG A 121 -5.75 10.72 18.94
C ARG A 121 -5.41 12.20 18.64
N ALA A 122 -4.67 12.87 19.52
CA ALA A 122 -4.21 14.23 19.26
C ALA A 122 -3.33 14.28 18.01
N LEU A 123 -2.39 13.33 17.86
CA LEU A 123 -1.53 13.21 16.69
C LEU A 123 -2.33 13.01 15.41
N THR A 124 -3.32 12.11 15.41
CA THR A 124 -4.19 11.87 14.25
C THR A 124 -4.99 13.11 13.86
N ARG A 125 -5.52 13.85 14.84
CA ARG A 125 -6.24 15.12 14.57
C ARG A 125 -5.32 16.15 13.94
N HIS A 126 -4.11 16.29 14.47
CA HIS A 126 -3.10 17.20 13.92
C HIS A 126 -2.79 16.86 12.45
N LEU A 127 -2.52 15.59 12.15
CA LEU A 127 -2.25 15.13 10.78
C LEU A 127 -3.46 15.28 9.83
N ARG A 128 -4.68 15.20 10.34
CA ARG A 128 -5.89 15.47 9.52
C ARG A 128 -6.03 16.95 9.16
N GLU A 129 -5.65 17.84 10.06
CA GLU A 129 -5.76 19.30 9.89
C GLU A 129 -4.57 19.85 9.07
N ALA A 130 -3.35 19.42 9.38
CA ALA A 130 -2.13 19.92 8.76
C ALA A 130 -1.68 19.13 7.51
N GLY A 131 -2.18 17.91 7.33
CA GLY A 131 -1.77 16.97 6.28
C GLY A 131 -0.71 15.98 6.75
N ALA A 132 -0.51 14.91 5.95
CA ALA A 132 0.61 14.00 6.12
C ALA A 132 1.91 14.75 5.85
N MET A 133 2.89 14.60 6.73
CA MET A 133 4.13 15.36 6.71
C MET A 133 5.31 14.50 7.16
N ARG A 134 6.53 15.01 7.04
CA ARG A 134 7.72 14.35 7.57
C ARG A 134 7.70 14.35 9.08
N GLY A 135 8.16 13.24 9.68
CA GLY A 135 8.33 13.11 11.11
C GLY A 135 9.53 12.22 11.44
N GLY A 136 10.01 12.30 12.66
CA GLY A 136 11.11 11.47 13.11
C GLY A 136 10.91 10.98 14.54
N ILE A 137 11.26 9.71 14.80
CA ILE A 137 11.31 9.13 16.15
C ILE A 137 12.77 9.02 16.56
N PHE A 138 13.06 9.48 17.79
CA PHE A 138 14.40 9.50 18.36
C PHE A 138 14.37 8.85 19.73
N SER A 139 15.24 7.85 19.97
CA SER A 139 15.33 7.13 21.24
C SER A 139 16.75 6.59 21.48
N GLY A 140 17.05 6.16 22.70
CA GLY A 140 18.39 5.69 23.06
C GLY A 140 19.47 6.72 22.76
N ASP A 141 20.59 6.29 22.18
CA ASP A 141 21.73 7.15 21.84
C ASP A 141 21.43 8.18 20.75
N ALA A 142 20.34 7.99 19.99
CA ALA A 142 19.90 8.94 18.97
C ALA A 142 19.00 10.07 19.53
N LEU A 143 18.57 9.99 20.79
CA LEU A 143 17.83 11.05 21.44
C LEU A 143 18.80 12.12 21.91
N PRO A 144 18.78 13.37 21.38
CA PRO A 144 19.71 14.42 21.79
C PRO A 144 19.60 14.77 23.28
N ALA A 145 20.67 15.33 23.83
CA ALA A 145 20.69 15.79 25.22
C ALA A 145 19.52 16.73 25.53
N GLY A 146 18.89 16.54 26.68
CA GLY A 146 17.69 17.26 27.09
C GLY A 146 16.37 16.65 26.58
N GLY A 147 16.42 15.59 25.76
CA GLY A 147 15.21 14.91 25.26
C GLY A 147 14.51 14.06 26.34
N ALA A 148 15.26 13.57 27.32
CA ALA A 148 14.75 12.77 28.43
C ALA A 148 14.45 13.58 29.71
N ASP A 149 14.63 14.89 29.71
CA ASP A 149 14.48 15.73 30.87
C ASP A 149 13.08 15.62 31.50
N PRO A 150 12.98 15.60 32.86
CA PRO A 150 11.68 15.44 33.53
C PRO A 150 10.66 16.53 33.18
N GLY A 151 11.11 17.74 32.88
CA GLY A 151 10.27 18.88 32.49
C GLY A 151 9.81 18.88 31.02
N GLY A 152 10.21 17.90 30.26
CA GLY A 152 9.97 17.81 28.80
C GLY A 152 11.25 18.02 27.99
N PRO A 153 11.20 17.80 26.66
CA PRO A 153 12.37 18.00 25.81
C PRO A 153 12.79 19.46 25.76
N SER A 154 14.10 19.71 25.85
CA SER A 154 14.64 21.07 25.74
C SER A 154 14.43 21.64 24.33
N PRO A 155 14.29 22.97 24.16
CA PRO A 155 14.17 23.57 22.82
C PRO A 155 15.33 23.16 21.90
N ALA A 156 16.56 23.13 22.41
CA ALA A 156 17.74 22.73 21.64
C ALA A 156 17.66 21.28 21.16
N CYS A 157 17.11 20.37 21.99
CA CYS A 157 16.84 18.99 21.55
C CYS A 157 15.81 18.94 20.41
N ILE A 158 14.72 19.69 20.53
CA ILE A 158 13.70 19.77 19.48
C ILE A 158 14.29 20.32 18.18
N ASP A 159 15.08 21.38 18.25
CA ASP A 159 15.71 22.00 17.08
C ASP A 159 16.63 21.02 16.33
N ILE A 160 17.44 20.24 17.03
CA ILE A 160 18.32 19.21 16.44
C ILE A 160 17.47 18.14 15.74
N CYS A 161 16.41 17.64 16.38
CA CYS A 161 15.52 16.66 15.80
C CYS A 161 14.78 17.22 14.55
N LEU A 162 14.32 18.46 14.65
CA LEU A 162 13.58 19.13 13.58
C LEU A 162 14.45 19.37 12.34
N GLU A 163 15.71 19.74 12.51
CA GLU A 163 16.66 19.86 11.41
C GLU A 163 16.84 18.51 10.70
N ALA A 164 17.01 17.43 11.46
CA ALA A 164 17.10 16.09 10.89
C ALA A 164 15.83 15.69 10.12
N VAL A 165 14.64 16.00 10.65
CA VAL A 165 13.36 15.72 9.97
C VAL A 165 13.23 16.52 8.69
N ARG A 166 13.59 17.80 8.70
CA ARG A 166 13.49 18.68 7.52
C ARG A 166 14.51 18.38 6.44
N SER A 167 15.59 17.68 6.77
CA SER A 167 16.59 17.23 5.79
C SER A 167 16.15 15.99 5.00
N GLU A 168 15.17 15.23 5.49
CA GLU A 168 14.61 14.07 4.76
C GLU A 168 13.81 14.56 3.53
N PRO A 169 14.00 13.97 2.35
CA PRO A 169 13.17 14.30 1.19
C PRO A 169 11.68 13.99 1.44
N PRO A 170 10.75 14.82 0.93
CA PRO A 170 9.31 14.53 1.02
C PRO A 170 8.94 13.28 0.21
N MET A 171 7.76 12.70 0.46
CA MET A 171 7.24 11.56 -0.30
C MET A 171 6.95 11.94 -1.77
N SER A 172 6.47 13.14 -2.03
CA SER A 172 6.28 13.66 -3.39
C SER A 172 7.60 13.71 -4.14
N GLY A 173 7.60 13.21 -5.37
CA GLY A 173 8.79 13.11 -6.20
C GLY A 173 9.66 11.86 -5.97
N ARG A 174 9.23 10.92 -5.12
CA ARG A 174 10.00 9.69 -4.84
C ARG A 174 9.46 8.49 -5.62
N ALA A 175 10.29 7.89 -6.47
CA ALA A 175 10.04 6.58 -7.08
C ALA A 175 10.60 5.48 -6.16
N LEU A 176 9.73 4.76 -5.45
CA LEU A 176 10.14 3.79 -4.42
C LEU A 176 9.90 2.33 -4.82
N ALA A 177 9.23 2.05 -5.93
CA ALA A 177 8.93 0.67 -6.37
C ALA A 177 10.20 -0.19 -6.51
N ALA A 178 11.31 0.39 -6.99
CA ALA A 178 12.58 -0.30 -7.11
C ALA A 178 13.22 -0.72 -5.76
N GLU A 179 12.82 -0.10 -4.64
CA GLU A 179 13.33 -0.43 -3.31
C GLU A 179 12.60 -1.61 -2.67
N VAL A 180 11.40 -1.96 -3.19
CA VAL A 180 10.51 -2.98 -2.60
C VAL A 180 10.21 -4.15 -3.53
N THR A 181 10.53 -4.05 -4.81
CA THR A 181 10.29 -5.09 -5.81
C THR A 181 11.13 -6.35 -5.53
N THR A 182 10.64 -7.50 -5.99
CA THR A 182 11.39 -8.75 -5.93
C THR A 182 12.73 -8.64 -6.69
N PRO A 183 13.83 -9.20 -6.17
CA PRO A 183 15.13 -9.17 -6.87
C PRO A 183 15.18 -10.08 -8.11
N SER A 184 14.28 -11.06 -8.20
CA SER A 184 14.17 -11.98 -9.35
C SER A 184 12.73 -12.45 -9.51
N GLY A 185 12.33 -12.73 -10.77
CA GLY A 185 11.02 -13.28 -11.04
C GLY A 185 10.81 -14.66 -10.41
N TYR A 186 9.56 -14.92 -10.02
CA TYR A 186 9.11 -16.22 -9.52
C TYR A 186 7.73 -16.56 -10.06
N VAL A 187 7.34 -17.84 -9.94
CA VAL A 187 6.04 -18.33 -10.41
C VAL A 187 5.23 -18.85 -9.23
N VAL A 188 3.95 -18.45 -9.20
CA VAL A 188 2.96 -19.05 -8.31
C VAL A 188 2.05 -19.93 -9.18
N GLU A 189 2.13 -21.23 -8.94
CA GLU A 189 1.31 -22.22 -9.65
C GLU A 189 -0.13 -22.25 -9.10
N PRO A 190 -1.10 -22.76 -9.88
CA PRO A 190 -2.44 -23.00 -9.39
C PRO A 190 -2.44 -23.74 -8.06
N ALA A 191 -3.19 -23.24 -7.07
CA ALA A 191 -3.14 -23.69 -5.69
C ALA A 191 -4.54 -24.02 -5.14
N GLY A 192 -4.60 -24.61 -3.96
CA GLY A 192 -5.85 -24.98 -3.30
C GLY A 192 -6.72 -25.89 -4.16
N PRO A 193 -7.99 -25.53 -4.45
CA PRO A 193 -8.88 -26.37 -5.28
C PRO A 193 -8.40 -26.58 -6.72
N ALA A 194 -7.51 -25.74 -7.23
CA ALA A 194 -6.94 -25.81 -8.57
C ALA A 194 -5.54 -26.45 -8.62
N GLU A 195 -5.02 -26.93 -7.49
CA GLU A 195 -3.70 -27.55 -7.42
C GLU A 195 -3.56 -28.75 -8.37
N GLY A 196 -2.47 -28.79 -9.12
CA GLY A 196 -2.19 -29.85 -10.07
C GLY A 196 -3.05 -29.87 -11.36
N GLN A 197 -3.92 -28.87 -11.54
CA GLN A 197 -4.68 -28.70 -12.77
C GLN A 197 -3.91 -27.85 -13.80
N GLU A 198 -4.25 -27.99 -15.08
CA GLU A 198 -3.77 -27.08 -16.11
C GLU A 198 -4.25 -25.65 -15.83
N PRO A 199 -3.38 -24.65 -15.98
CA PRO A 199 -3.77 -23.26 -15.71
C PRO A 199 -4.93 -22.81 -16.59
N VAL A 200 -5.91 -22.14 -15.98
CA VAL A 200 -7.03 -21.53 -16.72
C VAL A 200 -6.61 -20.27 -17.48
N ALA A 201 -5.52 -19.62 -17.03
CA ALA A 201 -4.89 -18.47 -17.67
C ALA A 201 -3.44 -18.34 -17.18
N ILE A 202 -2.62 -17.62 -17.95
CA ILE A 202 -1.26 -17.21 -17.61
C ILE A 202 -1.27 -15.70 -17.37
N LEU A 203 -0.83 -15.27 -16.20
CA LEU A 203 -0.76 -13.87 -15.82
C LEU A 203 0.69 -13.46 -15.59
N VAL A 204 1.05 -12.26 -16.04
CA VAL A 204 2.26 -11.56 -15.61
C VAL A 204 1.85 -10.47 -14.61
N ALA A 205 2.37 -10.55 -13.39
CA ALA A 205 2.23 -9.52 -12.37
C ALA A 205 3.55 -8.75 -12.23
N ILE A 206 3.52 -7.44 -12.44
CA ILE A 206 4.67 -6.56 -12.20
C ILE A 206 4.65 -6.18 -10.73
N ASP A 207 5.72 -6.57 -10.04
CA ASP A 207 5.91 -6.32 -8.63
C ASP A 207 6.45 -4.91 -8.38
N LEU A 208 5.55 -4.05 -7.92
CA LEU A 208 5.85 -2.68 -7.49
C LEU A 208 5.86 -2.56 -5.95
N GLY A 209 5.78 -3.69 -5.26
CA GLY A 209 5.58 -3.86 -3.82
C GLY A 209 4.38 -4.78 -3.56
N ILE A 210 4.30 -5.87 -4.31
CA ILE A 210 3.15 -6.79 -4.31
C ILE A 210 2.97 -7.45 -2.94
N LYS A 211 1.74 -7.50 -2.48
CA LYS A 211 1.37 -8.31 -1.32
C LYS A 211 1.22 -9.77 -1.73
N SER A 212 1.69 -10.68 -0.89
CA SER A 212 1.70 -12.12 -1.15
C SER A 212 0.28 -12.68 -1.43
N ARG A 213 -0.73 -12.07 -0.83
CA ARG A 213 -2.13 -12.47 -1.00
C ARG A 213 -2.63 -12.25 -2.44
N THR A 214 -2.13 -11.25 -3.18
CA THR A 214 -2.56 -10.95 -4.56
C THR A 214 -2.29 -12.12 -5.53
N PRO A 215 -1.06 -12.61 -5.73
CA PRO A 215 -0.82 -13.75 -6.62
C PRO A 215 -1.47 -15.03 -6.08
N TRP A 216 -1.59 -15.20 -4.76
CA TRP A 216 -2.26 -16.33 -4.15
C TRP A 216 -3.75 -16.40 -4.48
N GLN A 217 -4.48 -15.28 -4.39
CA GLN A 217 -5.89 -15.17 -4.76
C GLN A 217 -6.15 -15.59 -6.22
N LEU A 218 -5.23 -15.26 -7.11
CA LEU A 218 -5.30 -15.66 -8.52
C LEU A 218 -4.96 -17.15 -8.70
N ALA A 219 -3.96 -17.65 -7.98
CA ALA A 219 -3.56 -19.05 -8.02
C ALA A 219 -4.67 -20.00 -7.50
N GLU A 220 -5.37 -19.63 -6.42
CA GLU A 220 -6.55 -20.37 -5.91
C GLU A 220 -7.68 -20.46 -6.95
N ARG A 221 -7.74 -19.51 -7.90
CA ARG A 221 -8.69 -19.48 -9.02
C ARG A 221 -8.16 -20.15 -10.28
N GLY A 222 -7.02 -20.85 -10.17
CA GLY A 222 -6.44 -21.65 -11.25
C GLY A 222 -5.56 -20.86 -12.22
N VAL A 223 -5.13 -19.64 -11.90
CA VAL A 223 -4.22 -18.84 -12.71
C VAL A 223 -2.77 -19.16 -12.36
N ARG A 224 -1.92 -19.39 -13.36
CA ARG A 224 -0.46 -19.36 -13.18
C ARG A 224 0.00 -17.93 -13.21
N VAL A 225 0.66 -17.47 -12.13
CA VAL A 225 1.11 -16.09 -11.99
C VAL A 225 2.62 -16.01 -12.06
N HIS A 226 3.15 -15.35 -13.08
CA HIS A 226 4.56 -14.96 -13.17
C HIS A 226 4.70 -13.59 -12.51
N VAL A 227 5.29 -13.54 -11.33
CA VAL A 227 5.62 -12.29 -10.63
C VAL A 227 7.00 -11.85 -11.08
N LEU A 228 7.09 -10.69 -11.71
CA LEU A 228 8.31 -10.14 -12.31
C LEU A 228 8.71 -8.82 -11.65
N PRO A 229 10.02 -8.52 -11.59
CA PRO A 229 10.52 -7.27 -11.04
C PRO A 229 9.98 -6.02 -11.76
N GLN A 230 9.98 -4.89 -11.07
CA GLN A 230 9.64 -3.57 -11.61
C GLN A 230 10.45 -3.21 -12.88
N SER A 231 11.70 -3.67 -12.98
CA SER A 231 12.60 -3.42 -14.12
C SER A 231 12.29 -4.25 -15.38
N THR A 232 11.27 -5.09 -15.36
CA THR A 232 10.88 -5.97 -16.49
C THR A 232 10.52 -5.14 -17.72
N THR A 233 10.97 -5.59 -18.87
CA THR A 233 10.70 -4.96 -20.17
C THR A 233 9.43 -5.52 -20.81
N LEU A 234 8.83 -4.75 -21.74
CA LEU A 234 7.68 -5.24 -22.53
C LEU A 234 8.00 -6.52 -23.31
N SER A 235 9.22 -6.65 -23.86
CA SER A 235 9.63 -7.84 -24.60
C SER A 235 9.66 -9.10 -23.73
N GLU A 236 10.07 -8.98 -22.47
CA GLU A 236 10.05 -10.10 -21.51
C GLU A 236 8.61 -10.49 -21.14
N ILE A 237 7.71 -9.52 -20.98
CA ILE A 237 6.28 -9.80 -20.77
C ILE A 237 5.70 -10.55 -21.98
N LEU A 238 5.91 -10.04 -23.20
CA LEU A 238 5.38 -10.64 -24.43
C LEU A 238 5.94 -12.03 -24.70
N ALA A 239 7.20 -12.31 -24.32
CA ALA A 239 7.81 -13.63 -24.46
C ALA A 239 7.08 -14.72 -23.67
N LEU A 240 6.42 -14.38 -22.56
CA LEU A 240 5.61 -15.29 -21.75
C LEU A 240 4.20 -15.53 -22.35
N ARG A 241 3.80 -14.78 -23.36
CA ARG A 241 2.47 -14.84 -23.99
C ARG A 241 1.34 -14.86 -22.96
N PRO A 242 1.27 -13.86 -22.07
CA PRO A 242 0.29 -13.85 -21.00
C PRO A 242 -1.13 -13.60 -21.53
N ASP A 243 -2.12 -14.19 -20.88
CA ASP A 243 -3.54 -13.88 -21.09
C ASP A 243 -3.91 -12.51 -20.46
N GLY A 244 -3.10 -11.99 -19.52
CA GLY A 244 -3.29 -10.70 -18.88
C GLY A 244 -2.05 -10.21 -18.15
N VAL A 245 -2.07 -8.92 -17.81
CA VAL A 245 -1.01 -8.26 -17.03
C VAL A 245 -1.63 -7.55 -15.83
N LEU A 246 -1.00 -7.69 -14.66
CA LEU A 246 -1.37 -6.99 -13.43
C LEU A 246 -0.21 -6.09 -12.99
N PHE A 247 -0.52 -4.83 -12.66
CA PHE A 247 0.42 -3.97 -11.91
C PHE A 247 -0.05 -3.87 -10.46
N SER A 248 0.85 -4.22 -9.56
CA SER A 248 0.52 -4.34 -8.14
C SER A 248 0.43 -2.99 -7.43
N ASN A 249 0.09 -3.05 -6.16
CA ASN A 249 0.30 -1.99 -5.19
C ASN A 249 1.79 -1.68 -5.01
N GLY A 250 2.09 -0.55 -4.38
CA GLY A 250 3.46 -0.15 -4.07
C GLY A 250 3.56 1.24 -3.47
N PRO A 251 4.75 1.61 -2.95
CA PRO A 251 5.01 2.90 -2.34
C PRO A 251 5.44 3.96 -3.35
N GLY A 252 5.45 5.22 -2.90
CA GLY A 252 6.02 6.34 -3.62
C GLY A 252 5.01 7.21 -4.34
N ASP A 253 5.54 8.14 -5.13
CA ASP A 253 4.75 9.09 -5.91
C ASP A 253 4.56 8.54 -7.33
N PRO A 254 3.32 8.26 -7.77
CA PRO A 254 3.07 7.82 -9.14
C PRO A 254 3.58 8.83 -10.18
N GLY A 255 3.64 10.13 -9.83
CA GLY A 255 4.18 11.18 -10.67
C GLY A 255 5.63 10.97 -11.10
N SER A 256 6.39 10.17 -10.34
CA SER A 256 7.81 9.85 -10.61
C SER A 256 8.03 8.48 -11.26
N ALA A 257 6.96 7.75 -11.60
CA ALA A 257 7.02 6.40 -12.16
C ALA A 257 6.85 6.42 -13.70
N ASP A 258 7.75 7.12 -14.42
CA ASP A 258 7.65 7.28 -15.87
C ASP A 258 7.97 5.99 -16.64
N ALA A 259 8.91 5.18 -16.14
CA ALA A 259 9.29 3.92 -16.77
C ALA A 259 8.12 2.92 -16.72
N GLU A 260 7.49 2.76 -15.56
CA GLU A 260 6.34 1.89 -15.36
C GLU A 260 5.12 2.36 -16.15
N THR A 261 4.91 3.69 -16.22
CA THR A 261 3.85 4.27 -17.06
C THR A 261 4.08 3.97 -18.53
N SER A 262 5.33 4.03 -19.00
CA SER A 262 5.69 3.71 -20.38
C SER A 262 5.54 2.23 -20.68
N LEU A 263 5.94 1.35 -19.75
CA LEU A 263 5.73 -0.10 -19.84
C LEU A 263 4.24 -0.42 -19.96
N LEU A 264 3.41 0.21 -19.12
CA LEU A 264 1.95 0.02 -19.15
C LEU A 264 1.35 0.46 -20.48
N ARG A 265 1.79 1.58 -21.06
CA ARG A 265 1.36 1.98 -22.41
C ARG A 265 1.67 0.90 -23.45
N GLY A 266 2.84 0.26 -23.36
CA GLY A 266 3.17 -0.87 -24.22
C GLY A 266 2.22 -2.07 -24.07
N VAL A 267 1.78 -2.35 -22.83
CA VAL A 267 0.79 -3.38 -22.54
C VAL A 267 -0.57 -3.04 -23.16
N LEU A 268 -1.01 -1.77 -23.01
CA LEU A 268 -2.26 -1.28 -23.61
C LEU A 268 -2.21 -1.30 -25.14
N ASP A 269 -1.09 -0.90 -25.74
CA ASP A 269 -0.86 -0.93 -27.20
C ASP A 269 -0.87 -2.37 -27.75
N ALA A 270 -0.44 -3.34 -26.95
CA ALA A 270 -0.51 -4.76 -27.29
C ALA A 270 -1.91 -5.36 -27.05
N HIS A 271 -2.89 -4.56 -26.62
CA HIS A 271 -4.26 -4.99 -26.30
C HIS A 271 -4.34 -6.14 -25.29
N ILE A 272 -3.34 -6.31 -24.41
CA ILE A 272 -3.37 -7.35 -23.39
C ILE A 272 -4.31 -6.92 -22.25
N PRO A 273 -5.22 -7.79 -21.78
CA PRO A 273 -6.05 -7.54 -20.62
C PRO A 273 -5.25 -7.06 -19.41
N PHE A 274 -5.68 -5.95 -18.81
CA PHE A 274 -4.95 -5.29 -17.74
C PHE A 274 -5.80 -5.09 -16.50
N PHE A 275 -5.18 -5.33 -15.33
CA PHE A 275 -5.72 -4.98 -14.01
C PHE A 275 -4.69 -4.24 -13.18
N GLY A 276 -5.04 -3.06 -12.65
CA GLY A 276 -4.19 -2.26 -11.77
C GLY A 276 -4.72 -2.18 -10.34
N ILE A 277 -3.88 -2.41 -9.34
CA ILE A 277 -4.23 -2.31 -7.92
C ILE A 277 -3.41 -1.20 -7.27
N CYS A 278 -4.07 -0.24 -6.60
CA CYS A 278 -3.48 0.86 -5.84
C CYS A 278 -2.49 1.69 -6.68
N LEU A 279 -1.18 1.51 -6.56
CA LEU A 279 -0.21 2.15 -7.46
C LEU A 279 -0.50 1.80 -8.93
N GLY A 280 -0.87 0.56 -9.23
CA GLY A 280 -1.28 0.13 -10.57
C GLY A 280 -2.50 0.90 -11.13
N ASN A 281 -3.45 1.31 -10.29
CA ASN A 281 -4.55 2.20 -10.66
C ASN A 281 -4.03 3.60 -11.03
N GLN A 282 -3.14 4.16 -10.23
CA GLN A 282 -2.56 5.48 -10.46
C GLN A 282 -1.72 5.50 -11.76
N LEU A 283 -0.99 4.40 -12.03
CA LEU A 283 -0.23 4.24 -13.27
C LEU A 283 -1.14 4.08 -14.50
N LEU A 284 -2.30 3.40 -14.36
CA LEU A 284 -3.30 3.36 -15.42
C LEU A 284 -3.83 4.78 -15.71
N GLY A 285 -4.18 5.54 -14.69
CA GLY A 285 -4.58 6.95 -14.85
C GLY A 285 -3.53 7.75 -15.63
N ARG A 286 -2.25 7.64 -15.25
CA ARG A 286 -1.15 8.31 -15.95
C ARG A 286 -0.93 7.80 -17.38
N ALA A 287 -1.03 6.50 -17.60
CA ALA A 287 -0.89 5.93 -18.94
C ALA A 287 -1.96 6.46 -19.88
N LEU A 288 -3.18 6.62 -19.39
CA LEU A 288 -4.31 7.20 -20.11
C LEU A 288 -4.23 8.73 -20.27
N GLY A 289 -3.30 9.39 -19.56
CA GLY A 289 -3.04 10.83 -19.67
C GLY A 289 -3.71 11.68 -18.58
N TYR A 290 -4.32 11.08 -17.57
CA TYR A 290 -4.84 11.81 -16.41
C TYR A 290 -3.72 12.21 -15.46
N GLY A 291 -3.96 13.26 -14.67
CA GLY A 291 -3.08 13.65 -13.57
C GLY A 291 -3.22 12.75 -12.35
N THR A 292 -2.25 12.87 -11.44
CA THR A 292 -2.35 12.35 -10.09
C THR A 292 -2.04 13.47 -9.09
N TYR A 293 -2.64 13.41 -7.91
CA TYR A 293 -2.42 14.40 -6.87
C TYR A 293 -2.25 13.74 -5.51
N LYS A 294 -1.55 14.44 -4.62
CA LYS A 294 -1.37 13.99 -3.24
C LYS A 294 -2.59 14.36 -2.40
N LEU A 295 -3.16 13.37 -1.72
CA LEU A 295 -4.22 13.58 -0.73
C LEU A 295 -3.64 14.26 0.51
N ALA A 296 -4.43 15.08 1.18
CA ALA A 296 -3.98 15.80 2.38
C ALA A 296 -3.41 14.86 3.45
N TYR A 297 -4.10 13.77 3.76
CA TYR A 297 -3.64 12.78 4.75
C TYR A 297 -3.71 11.33 4.24
N GLY A 298 -4.20 11.09 3.02
CA GLY A 298 -4.35 9.78 2.41
C GLY A 298 -5.48 8.93 3.02
N HIS A 299 -5.75 7.79 2.40
CA HIS A 299 -6.71 6.80 2.88
C HIS A 299 -5.98 5.58 3.43
N ARG A 300 -6.17 5.27 4.72
CA ARG A 300 -5.59 4.10 5.38
C ARG A 300 -6.53 3.53 6.40
N GLY A 301 -6.83 2.25 6.24
CA GLY A 301 -7.74 1.51 7.09
C GLY A 301 -8.52 0.46 6.31
N VAL A 302 -9.32 -0.33 7.03
CA VAL A 302 -9.99 -1.52 6.47
C VAL A 302 -11.52 -1.37 6.42
N ASN A 303 -12.02 -0.14 6.45
CA ASN A 303 -13.47 0.15 6.59
C ASN A 303 -13.91 1.34 5.71
N GLN A 304 -13.34 1.46 4.52
CA GLN A 304 -13.67 2.56 3.61
C GLN A 304 -14.80 2.16 2.66
N PRO A 305 -15.92 2.90 2.63
CA PRO A 305 -17.03 2.60 1.72
C PRO A 305 -16.73 3.11 0.31
N VAL A 306 -16.80 2.21 -0.67
CA VAL A 306 -16.60 2.51 -2.09
C VAL A 306 -17.83 2.08 -2.88
N LEU A 307 -18.31 2.94 -3.76
CA LEU A 307 -19.39 2.65 -4.70
C LEU A 307 -18.82 2.04 -5.97
N ASP A 308 -19.18 0.80 -6.29
CA ASP A 308 -19.05 0.26 -7.65
C ASP A 308 -20.20 0.81 -8.50
N ARG A 309 -19.87 1.70 -9.44
CA ARG A 309 -20.84 2.39 -10.29
C ARG A 309 -21.50 1.47 -11.33
N ALA A 310 -20.84 0.36 -11.67
CA ALA A 310 -21.38 -0.60 -12.63
C ALA A 310 -22.51 -1.43 -12.00
N THR A 311 -22.40 -1.76 -10.71
CA THR A 311 -23.40 -2.59 -9.99
C THR A 311 -24.32 -1.78 -9.11
N GLY A 312 -23.95 -0.54 -8.75
CA GLY A 312 -24.62 0.30 -7.76
C GLY A 312 -24.44 -0.18 -6.32
N LYS A 313 -23.55 -1.13 -6.07
CA LYS A 313 -23.26 -1.67 -4.73
C LYS A 313 -22.22 -0.82 -4.01
N VAL A 314 -22.35 -0.75 -2.70
CA VAL A 314 -21.32 -0.21 -1.80
C VAL A 314 -20.57 -1.38 -1.21
N GLU A 315 -19.26 -1.35 -1.35
CA GLU A 315 -18.33 -2.32 -0.79
C GLU A 315 -17.54 -1.67 0.35
N ILE A 316 -17.23 -2.44 1.38
CA ILE A 316 -16.34 -1.98 2.44
C ILE A 316 -14.94 -2.51 2.12
N THR A 317 -13.99 -1.60 1.96
CA THR A 317 -12.70 -1.89 1.33
C THR A 317 -11.53 -1.51 2.22
N ALA A 318 -10.37 -2.14 1.96
CA ALA A 318 -9.11 -1.84 2.61
C ALA A 318 -8.28 -0.87 1.76
N HIS A 319 -7.74 0.19 2.40
CA HIS A 319 -6.98 1.24 1.74
C HIS A 319 -5.62 1.47 2.38
N ASN A 320 -4.64 1.77 1.55
CA ASN A 320 -3.34 2.31 1.94
C ASN A 320 -2.75 3.11 0.78
N HIS A 321 -3.20 4.35 0.59
CA HIS A 321 -2.64 5.22 -0.45
C HIS A 321 -2.61 6.69 -0.02
N GLY A 322 -1.63 7.43 -0.52
CA GLY A 322 -1.47 8.86 -0.29
C GLY A 322 -1.69 9.71 -1.54
N PHE A 323 -1.90 9.07 -2.69
CA PHE A 323 -2.15 9.73 -3.97
C PHE A 323 -3.44 9.18 -4.59
N ALA A 324 -4.05 9.97 -5.48
CA ALA A 324 -5.25 9.59 -6.22
C ALA A 324 -5.18 10.09 -7.66
N VAL A 325 -5.99 9.52 -8.54
CA VAL A 325 -6.12 9.92 -9.94
C VAL A 325 -7.08 11.10 -10.05
N ASP A 326 -6.70 12.09 -10.85
CA ASP A 326 -7.53 13.24 -11.21
C ASP A 326 -8.21 12.98 -12.57
N ALA A 327 -9.36 12.34 -12.53
CA ALA A 327 -10.16 12.02 -13.71
C ALA A 327 -11.60 12.53 -13.56
N PRO A 328 -12.30 12.90 -14.67
CA PRO A 328 -13.70 13.32 -14.64
C PRO A 328 -14.60 12.20 -14.09
N ILE A 329 -15.44 12.53 -13.10
CA ILE A 329 -16.25 11.55 -12.36
C ILE A 329 -17.61 11.34 -13.01
N ASP A 330 -18.24 12.41 -13.54
CA ASP A 330 -19.66 12.39 -13.87
C ASP A 330 -19.98 11.54 -15.11
N GLU A 331 -19.20 11.69 -16.17
CA GLU A 331 -19.44 11.03 -17.46
C GLU A 331 -18.15 10.40 -18.01
N PRO A 332 -18.24 9.36 -18.86
CA PRO A 332 -17.10 8.84 -19.58
C PRO A 332 -16.41 9.95 -20.37
N SER A 333 -15.09 10.01 -20.27
CA SER A 333 -14.26 10.99 -20.99
C SER A 333 -13.32 10.28 -21.97
N VAL A 334 -12.84 11.00 -22.97
CA VAL A 334 -11.79 10.50 -23.86
C VAL A 334 -10.46 10.59 -23.12
N ALA A 335 -9.69 9.49 -23.10
CA ALA A 335 -8.37 9.45 -22.50
C ALA A 335 -7.47 10.57 -23.06
N PRO A 336 -6.88 11.45 -22.22
CA PRO A 336 -6.15 12.63 -22.74
C PRO A 336 -4.86 12.30 -23.49
N PHE A 337 -4.28 11.11 -23.24
CA PHE A 337 -3.01 10.74 -23.88
C PHE A 337 -3.13 10.64 -25.40
N ASP A 338 -2.20 11.29 -26.11
CA ASP A 338 -2.01 11.22 -27.56
C ASP A 338 -3.33 11.38 -28.35
N ASN A 339 -4.06 12.46 -28.06
CA ASN A 339 -5.31 12.83 -28.71
C ASN A 339 -6.42 11.73 -28.66
N GLY A 340 -6.49 10.98 -27.56
CA GLY A 340 -7.52 9.96 -27.36
C GLY A 340 -7.13 8.58 -27.86
N ARG A 341 -5.84 8.29 -27.98
CA ARG A 341 -5.30 6.98 -28.43
C ARG A 341 -5.97 5.79 -27.76
N TYR A 342 -6.30 5.90 -26.48
CA TYR A 342 -6.87 4.81 -25.68
C TYR A 342 -8.41 4.85 -25.57
N GLY A 343 -9.07 5.72 -26.35
CA GLY A 343 -10.52 5.77 -26.40
C GLY A 343 -11.16 6.33 -25.12
N ARG A 344 -12.34 5.84 -24.80
CA ARG A 344 -13.16 6.31 -23.68
C ARG A 344 -12.81 5.61 -22.38
N VAL A 345 -12.87 6.38 -21.31
CA VAL A 345 -12.61 5.92 -19.93
C VAL A 345 -13.70 6.44 -19.00
N GLU A 346 -14.11 5.64 -18.06
CA GLU A 346 -14.99 6.06 -16.98
C GLU A 346 -14.37 5.81 -15.61
N VAL A 347 -14.74 6.62 -14.63
CA VAL A 347 -14.52 6.32 -13.22
C VAL A 347 -15.50 5.22 -12.82
N SER A 348 -14.98 4.04 -12.55
CA SER A 348 -15.78 2.85 -12.23
C SER A 348 -16.12 2.71 -10.75
N HIS A 349 -15.24 3.23 -9.88
CA HIS A 349 -15.40 3.18 -8.43
C HIS A 349 -15.17 4.55 -7.81
N LEU A 350 -15.94 4.88 -6.77
CA LEU A 350 -15.92 6.19 -6.12
C LEU A 350 -15.95 6.03 -4.60
N GLY A 351 -15.02 6.71 -3.92
CA GLY A 351 -14.99 6.82 -2.46
C GLY A 351 -16.18 7.62 -1.94
N LEU A 352 -16.97 7.04 -1.03
CA LEU A 352 -18.17 7.71 -0.52
C LEU A 352 -17.89 8.73 0.58
N ASN A 353 -16.70 8.73 1.16
CA ASN A 353 -16.33 9.66 2.22
C ASN A 353 -16.00 11.07 1.69
N ASP A 354 -15.40 11.16 0.49
CA ASP A 354 -14.86 12.42 -0.04
C ASP A 354 -14.92 12.54 -1.58
N GLY A 355 -15.46 11.53 -2.26
CA GLY A 355 -15.62 11.56 -3.72
C GLY A 355 -14.32 11.32 -4.50
N VAL A 356 -13.30 10.73 -3.87
CA VAL A 356 -12.05 10.37 -4.55
C VAL A 356 -12.27 9.25 -5.56
N VAL A 357 -11.54 9.32 -6.70
CA VAL A 357 -11.54 8.26 -7.73
C VAL A 357 -10.90 7.00 -7.17
N GLU A 358 -11.69 5.95 -7.05
CA GLU A 358 -11.28 4.66 -6.49
C GLU A 358 -11.17 3.54 -7.54
N GLY A 359 -11.34 3.87 -8.81
CA GLY A 359 -11.11 2.93 -9.90
C GLY A 359 -11.46 3.50 -11.26
N LEU A 360 -10.79 2.98 -12.29
CA LEU A 360 -10.97 3.34 -13.68
C LEU A 360 -11.38 2.11 -14.51
N ARG A 361 -12.15 2.32 -15.57
CA ARG A 361 -12.43 1.33 -16.61
C ARG A 361 -12.27 1.96 -17.98
N ALA A 362 -11.39 1.40 -18.80
CA ALA A 362 -11.34 1.71 -20.23
C ALA A 362 -12.55 1.02 -20.92
N LEU A 363 -13.23 1.76 -21.79
CA LEU A 363 -14.42 1.26 -22.48
C LEU A 363 -14.10 0.66 -23.85
N ASP A 364 -12.97 1.06 -24.42
CA ASP A 364 -12.53 0.66 -25.75
C ASP A 364 -11.26 -0.25 -25.69
N LEU A 365 -10.76 -0.57 -24.48
CA LEU A 365 -9.65 -1.49 -24.21
C LEU A 365 -9.99 -2.45 -23.07
N PRO A 366 -9.39 -3.65 -23.03
CA PRO A 366 -9.63 -4.62 -21.97
C PRO A 366 -8.84 -4.26 -20.69
N ALA A 367 -9.11 -3.09 -20.10
CA ALA A 367 -8.36 -2.59 -18.95
C ALA A 367 -9.25 -1.97 -17.87
N PHE A 368 -8.98 -2.30 -16.62
CA PHE A 368 -9.60 -1.66 -15.46
C PHE A 368 -8.66 -1.65 -14.25
N SER A 369 -9.00 -0.87 -13.25
CA SER A 369 -8.20 -0.76 -12.03
C SER A 369 -9.05 -0.37 -10.83
N VAL A 370 -8.50 -0.61 -9.63
CA VAL A 370 -9.03 -0.13 -8.35
C VAL A 370 -7.92 0.47 -7.50
N GLN A 371 -8.26 1.50 -6.73
CA GLN A 371 -7.31 2.19 -5.85
C GLN A 371 -7.12 1.47 -4.52
N TYR A 372 -8.13 0.76 -4.07
CA TYR A 372 -8.14 -0.03 -2.84
C TYR A 372 -7.57 -1.44 -3.06
N HIS A 373 -7.48 -2.22 -1.99
CA HIS A 373 -6.86 -3.54 -1.95
C HIS A 373 -7.92 -4.65 -1.97
N PRO A 374 -8.25 -5.25 -3.13
CA PRO A 374 -9.26 -6.31 -3.22
C PRO A 374 -8.82 -7.63 -2.60
N GLU A 375 -7.50 -7.84 -2.41
CA GLU A 375 -6.93 -8.99 -1.72
C GLU A 375 -7.20 -9.01 -0.22
N ALA A 376 -7.45 -7.85 0.37
CA ALA A 376 -7.92 -7.55 1.72
C ALA A 376 -7.61 -8.60 2.79
N ALA A 377 -6.33 -8.93 3.02
CA ALA A 377 -5.93 -9.87 4.05
C ALA A 377 -6.38 -9.42 5.44
N ALA A 378 -6.27 -8.11 5.73
CA ALA A 378 -6.89 -7.47 6.88
C ALA A 378 -8.16 -6.74 6.45
N GLY A 379 -9.32 -7.15 6.92
CA GLY A 379 -10.58 -6.46 6.69
C GLY A 379 -11.61 -7.26 5.89
N PRO A 380 -12.65 -6.60 5.39
CA PRO A 380 -13.71 -7.23 4.61
C PRO A 380 -13.22 -7.77 3.26
N HIS A 381 -13.84 -8.85 2.80
CA HIS A 381 -13.55 -9.52 1.53
C HIS A 381 -14.53 -9.16 0.42
N ASP A 382 -15.26 -8.07 0.55
CA ASP A 382 -16.33 -7.65 -0.37
C ASP A 382 -15.84 -7.53 -1.83
N ALA A 383 -14.58 -7.14 -2.02
CA ALA A 383 -13.99 -6.83 -3.32
C ALA A 383 -13.26 -8.00 -4.00
N GLU A 384 -13.18 -9.18 -3.39
CA GLU A 384 -12.48 -10.34 -3.97
C GLU A 384 -13.02 -10.76 -5.34
N HIS A 385 -14.28 -10.48 -5.64
CA HIS A 385 -14.91 -10.74 -6.95
C HIS A 385 -14.20 -10.04 -8.12
N LEU A 386 -13.37 -9.02 -7.86
CA LEU A 386 -12.60 -8.33 -8.91
C LEU A 386 -11.55 -9.25 -9.55
N PHE A 387 -11.00 -10.21 -8.81
CA PHE A 387 -10.14 -11.25 -9.38
C PHE A 387 -10.92 -12.15 -10.35
N ASP A 388 -12.16 -12.52 -10.01
CA ASP A 388 -13.03 -13.29 -10.91
C ASP A 388 -13.42 -12.47 -12.17
N ARG A 389 -13.65 -11.16 -12.01
CA ARG A 389 -13.88 -10.22 -13.11
C ARG A 389 -12.68 -10.18 -14.05
N PHE A 390 -11.47 -10.11 -13.51
CA PHE A 390 -10.25 -10.09 -14.31
C PHE A 390 -10.02 -11.39 -15.07
N ILE A 391 -10.21 -12.54 -14.43
CA ILE A 391 -10.11 -13.86 -15.10
C ILE A 391 -11.12 -13.98 -16.22
N ARG A 392 -12.34 -13.49 -16.03
CA ARG A 392 -13.36 -13.47 -17.06
C ARG A 392 -12.93 -12.60 -18.24
N LEU A 393 -12.40 -11.40 -17.99
CA LEU A 393 -11.88 -10.50 -19.02
C LEU A 393 -10.79 -11.17 -19.87
N MET A 394 -9.82 -11.83 -19.23
CA MET A 394 -8.76 -12.59 -19.93
C MET A 394 -9.33 -13.68 -20.83
N ARG A 395 -10.28 -14.46 -20.33
CA ARG A 395 -10.92 -15.55 -21.09
C ARG A 395 -11.75 -15.06 -22.28
N GLU A 396 -12.48 -13.97 -22.11
CA GLU A 396 -13.29 -13.37 -23.16
C GLU A 396 -12.40 -12.80 -24.26
N HIS A 397 -11.32 -12.13 -23.89
CA HIS A 397 -10.35 -11.58 -24.84
C HIS A 397 -9.69 -12.67 -25.67
N ARG A 398 -9.19 -13.75 -25.05
CA ARG A 398 -8.60 -14.90 -25.76
C ARG A 398 -9.57 -15.54 -26.75
N ARG A 399 -10.83 -15.76 -26.37
CA ARG A 399 -11.85 -16.31 -27.28
C ARG A 399 -12.17 -15.39 -28.47
N GLY A 400 -12.03 -14.09 -28.30
CA GLY A 400 -12.15 -13.09 -29.37
C GLY A 400 -11.04 -13.26 -30.40
N GLN A 401 -9.79 -13.35 -29.96
CA GLN A 401 -8.63 -13.57 -30.82
C GLN A 401 -8.70 -14.89 -31.59
N ASP A 402 -9.03 -16.00 -30.91
CA ASP A 402 -9.17 -17.32 -31.56
C ASP A 402 -10.20 -17.31 -32.72
N ARG A 403 -11.24 -16.47 -32.65
CA ARG A 403 -12.25 -16.32 -33.71
C ARG A 403 -11.77 -15.47 -34.87
N GLU A 404 -10.96 -14.45 -34.61
CA GLU A 404 -10.39 -13.60 -35.67
C GLU A 404 -9.32 -14.35 -36.47
N ASP A 405 -8.52 -15.19 -35.81
CA ASP A 405 -7.49 -16.03 -36.45
C ASP A 405 -8.09 -17.18 -37.28
N THR A 406 -9.37 -17.50 -37.07
CA THR A 406 -10.07 -18.63 -37.76
C THR A 406 -10.91 -18.15 -38.95
N ASN A 407 -11.09 -16.86 -39.16
CA ASN A 407 -11.81 -16.24 -40.30
C ASN A 407 -10.84 -15.62 -41.29
#